data_9443939fdc8549a6ba3939ebf6942b35
#
_entry.id   9443939fdc8549a6ba3939ebf6942b35
#
_cell.length_a   1.000
_cell.length_b   1.000
_cell.length_c   1.000
_cell.angle_alpha   90.00
_cell.angle_beta   90.00
_cell.angle_gamma   90.00
#
_symmetry.space_group_name_H-M   'P 1'
#
loop_
_entity.id
_entity.type
_entity.pdbx_description
1 polymer ?
#
loop_
_entity_poly.entity_id
_entity_poly.type
_entity_poly.pdbx_seq_one_letter_code
_entity_poly.pdbx_strand_id
1 'polypeptide(L)'
;CQLQNAGSHSDLLWVTPEDSKQIKIEQIRSVIEWSHQTPQQGRAKVLVLDPADRMNVYATNSLLKLLEEPAPNTYLFLISTSPARLLPTIRSRCQRLNLSTPTDEEGLRWLIETSPDADPELLEDVYAITGRRPISAQALIDSEQVAQRLAMVAALTEWVKGYCGPLETTKK
;
A
#
# COMPACT_ATOMS: atom_id res chain seq x y z
N CYS A 1 -15.72 -3.81 9.42
CA CYS A 1 -16.11 -4.99 10.23
C CYS A 1 -15.12 -5.14 11.38
N GLN A 2 -15.58 -5.36 12.61
CA GLN A 2 -14.72 -5.50 13.79
C GLN A 2 -13.69 -6.64 13.62
N LEU A 3 -14.09 -7.76 13.04
CA LEU A 3 -13.23 -8.91 12.80
C LEU A 3 -12.12 -8.62 11.77
N GLN A 4 -12.42 -7.80 10.77
CA GLN A 4 -11.42 -7.36 9.79
C GLN A 4 -10.36 -6.47 10.45
N ASN A 5 -10.79 -5.52 11.28
CA ASN A 5 -9.88 -4.63 12.00
C ASN A 5 -9.01 -5.40 13.01
N ALA A 6 -9.53 -6.49 13.57
CA ALA A 6 -8.80 -7.39 14.46
C ALA A 6 -7.92 -8.42 13.72
N GLY A 7 -7.93 -8.45 12.38
CA GLY A 7 -7.18 -9.43 11.59
C GLY A 7 -7.66 -10.88 11.74
N SER A 8 -8.86 -11.11 12.29
CA SER A 8 -9.37 -12.44 12.66
C SER A 8 -10.56 -12.93 11.82
N HIS A 9 -10.79 -12.33 10.64
CA HIS A 9 -11.88 -12.73 9.76
C HIS A 9 -11.53 -14.00 8.98
N SER A 10 -12.20 -15.12 9.27
CA SER A 10 -11.91 -16.45 8.67
C SER A 10 -12.03 -16.50 7.14
N ASP A 11 -12.91 -15.67 6.56
CA ASP A 11 -13.16 -15.64 5.12
C ASP A 11 -12.39 -14.54 4.38
N LEU A 12 -11.51 -13.79 5.08
CA LEU A 12 -10.61 -12.81 4.51
C LEU A 12 -9.17 -13.18 4.85
N LEU A 13 -8.37 -13.46 3.84
CA LEU A 13 -6.96 -13.75 3.99
C LEU A 13 -6.12 -12.68 3.28
N TRP A 14 -5.30 -11.98 4.06
CA TRP A 14 -4.36 -10.99 3.54
C TRP A 14 -2.94 -11.53 3.64
N VAL A 15 -2.25 -11.64 2.51
CA VAL A 15 -0.90 -12.20 2.42
C VAL A 15 0.08 -11.11 2.00
N THR A 16 1.05 -10.88 2.86
CA THR A 16 2.17 -9.98 2.65
C THR A 16 3.49 -10.74 2.81
N PRO A 17 4.61 -10.20 2.31
CA PRO A 17 5.92 -10.75 2.65
C PRO A 17 6.13 -10.74 4.18
N GLU A 18 6.56 -11.86 4.73
CA GLU A 18 6.92 -12.00 6.15
C GLU A 18 8.37 -11.51 6.37
N ASP A 19 9.25 -12.40 6.87
CA ASP A 19 10.66 -12.10 7.19
C ASP A 19 11.53 -11.74 5.96
N SER A 20 11.03 -11.99 4.77
CA SER A 20 11.71 -11.72 3.50
C SER A 20 10.97 -10.63 2.72
N LYS A 21 11.66 -9.99 1.76
CA LYS A 21 11.03 -9.03 0.84
C LYS A 21 10.16 -9.73 -0.24
N GLN A 22 9.87 -11.02 -0.11
CA GLN A 22 9.16 -11.80 -1.10
C GLN A 22 8.09 -12.70 -0.46
N ILE A 23 6.98 -12.90 -1.17
CA ILE A 23 5.98 -13.92 -0.85
C ILE A 23 6.51 -15.27 -1.32
N LYS A 24 6.64 -16.19 -0.38
CA LYS A 24 7.22 -17.53 -0.60
C LYS A 24 6.15 -18.53 -1.02
N ILE A 25 6.61 -19.64 -1.59
CA ILE A 25 5.73 -20.75 -2.02
C ILE A 25 4.93 -21.35 -0.86
N GLU A 26 5.50 -21.40 0.34
CA GLU A 26 4.84 -21.95 1.53
C GLU A 26 3.57 -21.14 1.87
N GLN A 27 3.66 -19.80 1.80
CA GLN A 27 2.49 -18.93 2.01
C GLN A 27 1.41 -19.19 0.96
N ILE A 28 1.78 -19.38 -0.31
CA ILE A 28 0.81 -19.67 -1.38
C ILE A 28 0.20 -21.08 -1.22
N ARG A 29 0.94 -22.06 -0.72
CA ARG A 29 0.36 -23.39 -0.40
C ARG A 29 -0.71 -23.28 0.69
N SER A 30 -0.44 -22.54 1.75
CA SER A 30 -1.43 -22.31 2.80
C SER A 30 -2.67 -21.56 2.26
N VAL A 31 -2.48 -20.62 1.34
CA VAL A 31 -3.57 -19.94 0.60
C VAL A 31 -4.43 -20.94 -0.18
N ILE A 32 -3.81 -21.86 -0.90
CA ILE A 32 -4.52 -22.87 -1.70
C ILE A 32 -5.34 -23.78 -0.78
N GLU A 33 -4.76 -24.27 0.29
CA GLU A 33 -5.48 -25.09 1.29
C GLU A 33 -6.67 -24.33 1.90
N TRP A 34 -6.43 -23.06 2.30
CA TRP A 34 -7.48 -22.20 2.82
C TRP A 34 -8.58 -21.98 1.76
N SER A 35 -8.26 -21.81 0.49
CA SER A 35 -9.23 -21.54 -0.57
C SER A 35 -10.25 -22.66 -0.75
N HIS A 36 -9.86 -23.92 -0.52
CA HIS A 36 -10.72 -25.09 -0.63
C HIS A 36 -11.70 -25.27 0.54
N GLN A 37 -11.51 -24.55 1.64
CA GLN A 37 -12.45 -24.57 2.76
C GLN A 37 -13.71 -23.78 2.42
N THR A 38 -14.86 -24.20 2.96
CA THR A 38 -16.11 -23.43 2.81
C THR A 38 -16.05 -22.11 3.60
N PRO A 39 -16.70 -21.05 3.11
CA PRO A 39 -16.85 -19.82 3.87
C PRO A 39 -17.52 -20.09 5.23
N GLN A 40 -17.03 -19.48 6.30
CA GLN A 40 -17.52 -19.72 7.66
C GLN A 40 -18.46 -18.62 8.17
N GLN A 41 -18.21 -17.38 7.79
CA GLN A 41 -18.94 -16.20 8.29
C GLN A 41 -19.71 -15.46 7.20
N GLY A 42 -19.29 -15.61 5.95
CA GLY A 42 -19.88 -14.93 4.81
C GLY A 42 -20.38 -15.88 3.74
N ARG A 43 -20.78 -15.29 2.60
CA ARG A 43 -21.16 -16.05 1.39
C ARG A 43 -19.99 -16.25 0.45
N ALA A 44 -18.86 -15.60 0.72
CA ALA A 44 -17.69 -15.58 -0.14
C ALA A 44 -16.41 -15.48 0.67
N LYS A 45 -15.32 -15.94 0.08
CA LYS A 45 -13.96 -15.80 0.59
C LYS A 45 -13.22 -14.78 -0.24
N VAL A 46 -12.36 -14.00 0.40
CA VAL A 46 -11.55 -12.97 -0.24
C VAL A 46 -10.09 -13.20 0.11
N LEU A 47 -9.27 -13.39 -0.92
CA LEU A 47 -7.84 -13.42 -0.82
C LEU A 47 -7.24 -12.13 -1.35
N VAL A 48 -6.35 -11.52 -0.60
CA VAL A 48 -5.57 -10.35 -1.03
C VAL A 48 -4.09 -10.69 -0.97
N LEU A 49 -3.38 -10.56 -2.10
CA LEU A 49 -1.93 -10.68 -2.20
C LEU A 49 -1.33 -9.29 -2.39
N ASP A 50 -0.59 -8.78 -1.40
CA ASP A 50 -0.08 -7.40 -1.38
C ASP A 50 1.36 -7.31 -0.85
N PRO A 51 2.31 -6.93 -1.68
CA PRO A 51 2.24 -6.73 -3.13
C PRO A 51 2.49 -8.03 -3.92
N ALA A 52 1.64 -8.33 -4.89
CA ALA A 52 1.68 -9.56 -5.68
C ALA A 52 2.94 -9.69 -6.54
N ASP A 53 3.55 -8.57 -6.96
CA ASP A 53 4.82 -8.57 -7.71
C ASP A 53 6.04 -8.96 -6.85
N ARG A 54 5.85 -9.21 -5.56
CA ARG A 54 6.88 -9.76 -4.66
C ARG A 54 6.82 -11.29 -4.52
N MET A 55 5.92 -11.96 -5.23
CA MET A 55 5.94 -13.43 -5.28
C MET A 55 7.21 -13.91 -5.99
N ASN A 56 7.88 -14.93 -5.42
CA ASN A 56 8.93 -15.62 -6.14
C ASN A 56 8.34 -16.50 -7.26
N VAL A 57 9.18 -17.00 -8.18
CA VAL A 57 8.74 -17.76 -9.34
C VAL A 57 7.95 -19.02 -8.95
N TYR A 58 8.36 -19.70 -7.88
CA TYR A 58 7.70 -20.91 -7.40
C TYR A 58 6.32 -20.62 -6.82
N ALA A 59 6.19 -19.54 -6.03
CA ALA A 59 4.91 -19.05 -5.49
C ALA A 59 3.96 -18.67 -6.64
N THR A 60 4.48 -17.93 -7.62
CA THR A 60 3.73 -17.52 -8.81
C THR A 60 3.17 -18.71 -9.57
N ASN A 61 4.02 -19.72 -9.87
CA ASN A 61 3.59 -20.92 -10.59
C ASN A 61 2.56 -21.74 -9.80
N SER A 62 2.70 -21.82 -8.47
CA SER A 62 1.72 -22.51 -7.62
C SER A 62 0.35 -21.83 -7.62
N LEU A 63 0.31 -20.49 -7.76
CA LEU A 63 -0.94 -19.72 -7.78
C LEU A 63 -1.71 -19.90 -9.10
N LEU A 64 -1.04 -20.24 -10.22
CA LEU A 64 -1.68 -20.33 -11.54
C LEU A 64 -2.89 -21.26 -11.55
N LYS A 65 -2.80 -22.42 -10.90
CA LYS A 65 -3.90 -23.37 -10.83
C LYS A 65 -5.14 -22.80 -10.14
N LEU A 66 -4.92 -22.05 -9.04
CA LEU A 66 -6.01 -21.39 -8.32
C LEU A 66 -6.64 -20.26 -9.14
N LEU A 67 -5.85 -19.57 -9.98
CA LEU A 67 -6.37 -18.53 -10.88
C LEU A 67 -7.16 -19.10 -12.06
N GLU A 68 -6.81 -20.31 -12.52
CA GLU A 68 -7.52 -20.99 -13.61
C GLU A 68 -8.86 -21.55 -13.12
N GLU A 69 -8.87 -22.17 -11.97
CA GLU A 69 -10.02 -22.86 -11.39
C GLU A 69 -10.23 -22.41 -9.94
N PRO A 70 -10.68 -21.18 -9.72
CA PRO A 70 -10.93 -20.70 -8.36
C PRO A 70 -12.06 -21.49 -7.70
N ALA A 71 -11.93 -21.74 -6.41
CA ALA A 71 -13.00 -22.36 -5.64
C ALA A 71 -14.29 -21.50 -5.69
N PRO A 72 -15.49 -22.10 -5.63
CA PRO A 72 -16.73 -21.36 -5.67
C PRO A 72 -16.77 -20.23 -4.63
N ASN A 73 -17.32 -19.08 -5.01
CA ASN A 73 -17.44 -17.89 -4.16
C ASN A 73 -16.10 -17.41 -3.56
N THR A 74 -14.99 -17.61 -4.27
CA THR A 74 -13.66 -17.14 -3.86
C THR A 74 -13.18 -16.04 -4.80
N TYR A 75 -12.84 -14.88 -4.25
CA TYR A 75 -12.34 -13.71 -4.98
C TYR A 75 -10.87 -13.50 -4.64
N LEU A 76 -10.05 -13.31 -5.67
CA LEU A 76 -8.61 -13.08 -5.55
C LEU A 76 -8.27 -11.67 -6.00
N PHE A 77 -7.68 -10.88 -5.12
CA PHE A 77 -7.16 -9.55 -5.41
C PHE A 77 -5.64 -9.58 -5.37
N LEU A 78 -5.03 -9.31 -6.52
CA LEU A 78 -3.59 -9.19 -6.68
C LEU A 78 -3.24 -7.71 -6.78
N ILE A 79 -2.72 -7.13 -5.69
CA ILE A 79 -2.34 -5.72 -5.63
C ILE A 79 -0.90 -5.58 -6.10
N SER A 80 -0.63 -4.65 -7.01
CA SER A 80 0.72 -4.39 -7.49
C SER A 80 0.89 -2.93 -7.88
N THR A 81 1.98 -2.32 -7.45
CA THR A 81 2.44 -1.01 -7.92
C THR A 81 3.25 -1.10 -9.22
N SER A 82 3.67 -2.31 -9.59
CA SER A 82 4.49 -2.58 -10.77
C SER A 82 3.97 -3.78 -11.56
N PRO A 83 2.80 -3.66 -12.23
CA PRO A 83 2.17 -4.79 -12.93
C PRO A 83 3.05 -5.44 -14.00
N ALA A 84 4.05 -4.71 -14.54
CA ALA A 84 5.02 -5.24 -15.50
C ALA A 84 5.93 -6.34 -14.90
N ARG A 85 6.08 -6.39 -13.58
CA ARG A 85 6.86 -7.43 -12.87
C ARG A 85 6.09 -8.73 -12.67
N LEU A 86 4.76 -8.69 -12.79
CA LEU A 86 3.96 -9.90 -12.75
C LEU A 86 4.17 -10.71 -14.03
N LEU A 87 4.29 -12.03 -13.91
CA LEU A 87 4.40 -12.90 -15.05
C LEU A 87 3.22 -12.71 -16.02
N PRO A 88 3.45 -12.77 -17.34
CA PRO A 88 2.37 -12.67 -18.34
C PRO A 88 1.25 -13.69 -18.09
N THR A 89 1.61 -14.88 -17.59
CA THR A 89 0.68 -15.97 -17.24
C THR A 89 -0.30 -15.60 -16.11
N ILE A 90 0.11 -14.81 -15.13
CA ILE A 90 -0.76 -14.25 -14.10
C ILE A 90 -1.68 -13.19 -14.71
N ARG A 91 -1.06 -12.23 -15.44
CA ARG A 91 -1.81 -11.09 -16.01
C ARG A 91 -2.89 -11.52 -17.00
N SER A 92 -2.66 -12.60 -17.75
CA SER A 92 -3.65 -13.12 -18.71
C SER A 92 -4.88 -13.77 -18.05
N ARG A 93 -4.78 -14.13 -16.77
CA ARG A 93 -5.85 -14.79 -16.00
C ARG A 93 -6.56 -13.84 -15.02
N CYS A 94 -6.09 -12.61 -14.92
CA CYS A 94 -6.67 -11.60 -14.02
C CYS A 94 -7.35 -10.50 -14.82
N GLN A 95 -8.52 -10.07 -14.36
CA GLN A 95 -9.10 -8.81 -14.83
C GLN A 95 -8.32 -7.66 -14.23
N ARG A 96 -7.85 -6.75 -15.08
CA ARG A 96 -7.10 -5.58 -14.62
C ARG A 96 -8.05 -4.46 -14.18
N LEU A 97 -7.89 -4.02 -12.96
CA LEU A 97 -8.51 -2.83 -12.41
C LEU A 97 -7.42 -1.77 -12.17
N ASN A 98 -7.47 -0.68 -12.92
CA ASN A 98 -6.58 0.45 -12.67
C ASN A 98 -7.21 1.37 -11.64
N LEU A 99 -6.50 1.58 -10.53
CA LEU A 99 -6.83 2.61 -9.56
C LEU A 99 -6.03 3.85 -9.95
N SER A 100 -6.72 4.92 -10.34
CA SER A 100 -6.10 6.22 -10.59
C SER A 100 -5.65 6.83 -9.25
N THR A 101 -4.52 7.52 -9.26
CA THR A 101 -4.18 8.41 -8.16
C THR A 101 -5.20 9.54 -8.10
N PRO A 102 -5.61 9.98 -6.90
CA PRO A 102 -6.48 11.15 -6.78
C PRO A 102 -5.82 12.38 -7.41
N THR A 103 -6.64 13.32 -7.88
CA THR A 103 -6.15 14.64 -8.27
C THR A 103 -5.59 15.38 -7.06
N ASP A 104 -4.79 16.42 -7.30
CA ASP A 104 -4.22 17.23 -6.21
C ASP A 104 -5.34 17.85 -5.35
N GLU A 105 -6.44 18.30 -5.98
CA GLU A 105 -7.59 18.86 -5.27
C GLU A 105 -8.31 17.84 -4.40
N GLU A 106 -8.53 16.62 -4.93
CA GLU A 106 -9.14 15.52 -4.17
C GLU A 106 -8.25 15.09 -2.99
N GLY A 107 -6.95 14.99 -3.22
CA GLY A 107 -5.99 14.60 -2.20
C GLY A 107 -5.88 15.61 -1.07
N LEU A 108 -5.82 16.90 -1.39
CA LEU A 108 -5.78 17.97 -0.39
C LEU A 108 -7.10 18.08 0.37
N ARG A 109 -8.23 18.00 -0.32
CA ARG A 109 -9.55 17.99 0.31
C ARG A 109 -9.69 16.86 1.32
N TRP A 110 -9.30 15.65 0.94
CA TRP A 110 -9.30 14.50 1.84
C TRP A 110 -8.41 14.75 3.06
N LEU A 111 -7.24 15.34 2.90
CA LEU A 111 -6.32 15.64 3.99
C LEU A 111 -6.92 16.67 4.96
N ILE A 112 -7.59 17.70 4.46
CA ILE A 112 -8.30 18.69 5.28
C ILE A 112 -9.45 18.04 6.06
N GLU A 113 -10.23 17.17 5.42
CA GLU A 113 -11.34 16.45 6.07
C GLU A 113 -10.86 15.48 7.16
N THR A 114 -9.70 14.88 6.99
CA THR A 114 -9.13 13.92 7.97
C THR A 114 -8.33 14.58 9.09
N SER A 115 -7.93 15.85 8.92
CA SER A 115 -7.16 16.61 9.91
C SER A 115 -7.82 17.98 10.18
N PRO A 116 -9.05 18.02 10.71
CA PRO A 116 -9.82 19.25 10.86
C PRO A 116 -9.21 20.25 11.85
N ASP A 117 -8.37 19.79 12.78
CA ASP A 117 -7.73 20.62 13.80
C ASP A 117 -6.38 21.21 13.33
N ALA A 118 -5.90 20.83 12.15
CA ALA A 118 -4.63 21.31 11.62
C ALA A 118 -4.81 22.59 10.80
N ASP A 119 -3.80 23.48 10.86
CA ASP A 119 -3.79 24.70 10.07
C ASP A 119 -3.79 24.36 8.54
N PRO A 120 -4.70 24.94 7.74
CA PRO A 120 -4.75 24.71 6.30
C PRO A 120 -3.43 25.01 5.57
N GLU A 121 -2.71 26.06 5.94
CA GLU A 121 -1.41 26.38 5.33
C GLU A 121 -0.38 25.28 5.63
N LEU A 122 -0.38 24.78 6.86
CA LEU A 122 0.47 23.64 7.25
C LEU A 122 0.13 22.37 6.45
N LEU A 123 -1.16 22.10 6.21
CA LEU A 123 -1.59 20.96 5.43
C LEU A 123 -1.13 21.04 3.97
N GLU A 124 -1.18 22.23 3.35
CA GLU A 124 -0.67 22.45 1.99
C GLU A 124 0.83 22.21 1.92
N ASP A 125 1.60 22.74 2.86
CA ASP A 125 3.04 22.54 2.94
C ASP A 125 3.40 21.06 3.13
N VAL A 126 2.76 20.38 4.07
CA VAL A 126 2.96 18.95 4.32
C VAL A 126 2.58 18.12 3.08
N TYR A 127 1.49 18.47 2.42
CA TYR A 127 1.05 17.82 1.19
C TYR A 127 2.09 17.97 0.07
N ALA A 128 2.64 19.18 -0.10
CA ALA A 128 3.68 19.45 -1.10
C ALA A 128 4.97 18.66 -0.83
N ILE A 129 5.50 18.66 0.40
CA ILE A 129 6.76 17.98 0.73
C ILE A 129 6.65 16.45 0.74
N THR A 130 5.45 15.89 0.84
CA THR A 130 5.20 14.44 0.73
C THR A 130 4.98 13.99 -0.71
N GLY A 131 5.20 14.86 -1.68
CA GLY A 131 5.03 14.58 -3.11
C GLY A 131 3.57 14.43 -3.50
N ARG A 132 2.69 15.20 -2.87
CA ARG A 132 1.23 15.22 -3.09
C ARG A 132 0.58 13.85 -2.90
N ARG A 133 1.00 13.19 -1.81
CA ARG A 133 0.47 11.87 -1.42
C ARG A 133 -0.31 12.01 -0.12
N PRO A 134 -1.66 12.00 -0.15
CA PRO A 134 -2.47 12.34 1.01
C PRO A 134 -2.23 11.41 2.21
N ILE A 135 -2.12 10.10 1.98
CA ILE A 135 -1.84 9.12 3.05
C ILE A 135 -0.46 9.35 3.69
N SER A 136 0.56 9.71 2.88
CA SER A 136 1.89 10.03 3.39
C SER A 136 1.91 11.35 4.15
N ALA A 137 1.11 12.33 3.73
CA ALA A 137 0.93 13.58 4.41
C ALA A 137 0.26 13.37 5.78
N GLN A 138 -0.82 12.58 5.82
CA GLN A 138 -1.47 12.22 7.08
C GLN A 138 -0.53 11.51 8.05
N ALA A 139 0.22 10.50 7.56
CA ALA A 139 1.18 9.79 8.40
C ALA A 139 2.29 10.70 8.94
N LEU A 140 2.69 11.74 8.19
CA LEU A 140 3.65 12.73 8.67
C LEU A 140 3.04 13.62 9.75
N ILE A 141 1.79 14.06 9.60
CA ILE A 141 1.06 14.84 10.60
C ILE A 141 0.95 14.05 11.91
N ASP A 142 0.54 12.79 11.83
CA ASP A 142 0.36 11.91 12.99
C ASP A 142 1.69 11.58 13.71
N SER A 143 2.83 11.74 13.02
CA SER A 143 4.15 11.39 13.57
C SER A 143 4.81 12.47 14.44
N GLU A 144 4.19 13.62 14.62
CA GLU A 144 4.75 14.80 15.31
C GLU A 144 6.09 15.33 14.74
N GLN A 145 6.52 14.83 13.57
CA GLN A 145 7.80 15.20 12.95
C GLN A 145 7.67 16.31 11.89
N VAL A 146 6.50 16.92 11.77
CA VAL A 146 6.20 17.94 10.75
C VAL A 146 7.17 19.09 10.79
N ALA A 147 7.36 19.71 11.95
CA ALA A 147 8.23 20.88 12.11
C ALA A 147 9.69 20.58 11.72
N GLN A 148 10.20 19.42 12.13
CA GLN A 148 11.56 18.99 11.78
C GLN A 148 11.73 18.77 10.28
N ARG A 149 10.72 18.16 9.65
CA ARG A 149 10.76 17.86 8.22
C ARG A 149 10.65 19.12 7.35
N LEU A 150 9.78 20.05 7.73
CA LEU A 150 9.67 21.36 7.07
C LEU A 150 10.96 22.16 7.20
N ALA A 151 11.56 22.20 8.39
CA ALA A 151 12.83 22.88 8.60
C ALA A 151 13.97 22.28 7.75
N MET A 152 14.01 20.94 7.62
CA MET A 152 14.98 20.26 6.77
C MET A 152 14.78 20.59 5.29
N VAL A 153 13.56 20.61 4.79
CA VAL A 153 13.25 20.96 3.40
C VAL A 153 13.60 22.42 3.12
N ALA A 154 13.26 23.35 4.03
CA ALA A 154 13.63 24.74 3.91
C ALA A 154 15.15 24.92 3.81
N ALA A 155 15.91 24.28 4.72
CA ALA A 155 17.37 24.32 4.73
C ALA A 155 17.98 23.75 3.43
N LEU A 156 17.46 22.65 2.92
CA LEU A 156 17.91 22.07 1.64
C LEU A 156 17.60 22.99 0.46
N THR A 157 16.45 23.64 0.46
CA THR A 157 16.04 24.58 -0.58
C THR A 157 16.97 25.81 -0.61
N GLU A 158 17.33 26.35 0.55
CA GLU A 158 18.29 27.44 0.71
C GLU A 158 19.69 27.05 0.20
N TRP A 159 20.12 25.84 0.55
CA TRP A 159 21.40 25.32 0.10
C TRP A 159 21.46 25.14 -1.44
N VAL A 160 20.42 24.59 -2.05
CA VAL A 160 20.32 24.43 -3.51
C VAL A 160 20.32 25.79 -4.22
N LYS A 161 19.71 26.81 -3.62
CA LYS A 161 19.75 28.18 -4.14
C LYS A 161 21.10 28.88 -3.94
N GLY A 162 22.05 28.27 -3.24
CA GLY A 162 23.39 28.80 -2.98
C GLY A 162 23.46 29.88 -1.92
N TYR A 163 22.42 30.02 -1.08
CA TYR A 163 22.37 31.04 -0.01
C TYR A 163 23.08 30.62 1.27
N CYS A 164 23.26 29.30 1.51
CA CYS A 164 24.06 28.82 2.65
C CYS A 164 24.87 27.56 2.30
N GLY A 165 25.99 27.39 3.04
CA GLY A 165 26.84 26.20 2.90
C GLY A 165 26.27 24.99 3.66
N PRO A 166 26.68 23.76 3.30
CA PRO A 166 26.13 22.51 3.86
C PRO A 166 26.38 22.34 5.37
N LEU A 167 27.32 23.09 5.95
CA LEU A 167 27.67 23.01 7.40
C LEU A 167 26.81 23.92 8.29
N GLU A 168 26.12 24.90 7.73
CA GLU A 168 25.26 25.81 8.50
C GLU A 168 23.85 25.23 8.77
N THR A 169 23.41 24.26 7.97
CA THR A 169 22.11 23.61 8.07
C THR A 169 22.00 22.61 9.23
N THR A 170 23.14 22.21 9.84
CA THR A 170 23.18 21.19 10.92
C THR A 170 23.15 21.79 12.33
N LYS A 171 23.10 23.12 12.49
CA LYS A 171 23.18 23.81 13.80
C LYS A 171 21.87 24.45 14.29
N LYS A 172 20.72 24.09 13.68
CA LYS A 172 19.41 24.56 14.18
C LYS A 172 18.51 23.40 14.58
#